data_dcef8c934737310d8c2a40a541811d70
#
_entry.id   dcef8c934737310d8c2a40a541811d70
#
_cell.length_a   1.000
_cell.length_b   1.000
_cell.length_c   1.000
_cell.angle_alpha   90.00
_cell.angle_beta   90.00
_cell.angle_gamma   90.00
#
_symmetry.space_group_name_H-M   'P 1'
#
loop_
_entity.id
_entity.type
_entity.pdbx_description
1 polymer ?
#
loop_
_entity_poly.entity_id
_entity_poly.type
_entity_poly.pdbx_seq_one_letter_code
_entity_poly.pdbx_strand_id
1 'polypeptide(L)'
;MKHQKMNRILAAALSAACLVPFAAMVPVDADAADVMSALEITQEMGLGFNIGNSLDSTGYGNYDDITSFEKSWGNPAVTKEMVDTIKAKGFDSVRIPTSWFRHVTKTTDENGNPVYTIDSRWLERVKEVVDYAYQQGMYVILNLHHEEWINRSDFATAYEEMSPQLKQMWTQIATYFADYDQHLIFEGMNEPRAANSGALEWNGNEACYEVVNKLDNDFINTVRSVDSPYKDTRLLMIPGYAASAYSSIYGYLEIPENDNYIAASVHAYCPYNFAMGDGDHMTFSDTNKTELDKIFKDIQTTFTNEDIPVVIGEFSASNYNNTEARVDWATYYLNWAKKLGIPCFLWDNNAINNGSNASESHGYLDRSSLQWFSASEPVIDAMLSVLNDSSVKWGSERHLPEYKHSDLSDATSVIYENAEGGKFVDDKGNDSAYFEAQIMSGSELSEDVEIAIQYTDIMNPDLNFMDADWGNWTTVAAYDVDKEKGIAYFSYADIKKAWGDLSTLNSFCVGTGTTSSKIYKMVLLPAAKLVEPTDPTDPTDPSETTIKGDINGDGVLNVVDLIGMKRLFFNSDPAPSLDVCDWNEDQTFDLMDVVGFSKFLIRKD
;
A
#
# COMPACT_ATOMS: atom_id res chain seq x y z
N MET A 1 41.82 -43.11 -57.25
CA MET A 1 40.41 -43.08 -57.60
C MET A 1 39.58 -43.91 -56.61
N LYS A 2 39.75 -43.73 -55.29
CA LYS A 2 38.91 -44.42 -54.25
C LYS A 2 38.46 -43.53 -53.09
N HIS A 3 38.75 -42.24 -53.17
CA HIS A 3 38.34 -41.29 -52.09
C HIS A 3 37.21 -40.31 -52.45
N GLN A 4 36.61 -40.39 -53.64
CA GLN A 4 35.55 -39.49 -54.07
C GLN A 4 34.11 -40.07 -53.99
N LYS A 5 33.98 -41.36 -53.59
CA LYS A 5 32.63 -41.99 -53.46
C LYS A 5 32.06 -42.03 -52.05
N MET A 6 32.88 -41.69 -51.04
CA MET A 6 32.38 -41.73 -49.63
C MET A 6 31.76 -40.42 -49.13
N ASN A 7 32.10 -39.31 -49.79
CA ASN A 7 31.53 -37.99 -49.40
C ASN A 7 30.15 -37.66 -50.03
N ARG A 8 29.63 -38.53 -50.91
CA ARG A 8 28.27 -38.32 -51.50
C ARG A 8 27.16 -39.08 -50.78
N ILE A 9 27.46 -40.00 -49.88
CA ILE A 9 26.49 -40.76 -49.14
C ILE A 9 26.16 -40.09 -47.77
N LEU A 10 27.11 -39.30 -47.24
CA LEU A 10 26.85 -38.54 -45.98
C LEU A 10 26.04 -37.24 -46.19
N ALA A 11 25.96 -36.70 -47.40
CA ALA A 11 25.20 -35.49 -47.71
C ALA A 11 23.72 -35.76 -47.98
N ALA A 12 23.34 -37.02 -48.24
CA ALA A 12 21.94 -37.40 -48.51
C ALA A 12 21.17 -37.89 -47.25
N ALA A 13 21.89 -38.12 -46.14
CA ALA A 13 21.27 -38.55 -44.86
C ALA A 13 20.94 -37.42 -43.90
N LEU A 14 21.43 -36.18 -44.17
CA LEU A 14 21.11 -34.99 -43.32
C LEU A 14 19.98 -34.11 -43.87
N SER A 15 19.42 -34.41 -45.05
CA SER A 15 18.36 -33.61 -45.67
C SER A 15 16.96 -34.21 -45.51
N ALA A 16 16.80 -35.31 -44.78
CA ALA A 16 15.50 -35.99 -44.62
C ALA A 16 14.91 -35.89 -43.20
N ALA A 17 15.51 -35.09 -42.31
CA ALA A 17 15.11 -34.98 -40.90
C ALA A 17 14.48 -33.63 -40.51
N CYS A 18 14.13 -32.75 -41.45
CA CYS A 18 13.48 -31.44 -41.17
C CYS A 18 12.25 -31.19 -42.02
N LEU A 19 11.37 -32.17 -42.11
CA LEU A 19 9.99 -31.96 -42.53
C LEU A 19 9.08 -32.48 -41.40
N VAL A 20 9.09 -31.75 -40.28
CA VAL A 20 7.98 -31.77 -39.33
C VAL A 20 6.84 -31.00 -40.05
N PRO A 21 5.65 -31.58 -40.25
CA PRO A 21 4.53 -30.79 -40.76
C PRO A 21 4.30 -29.65 -39.78
N PHE A 22 4.26 -28.43 -40.31
CA PHE A 22 3.59 -27.33 -39.63
C PHE A 22 2.12 -27.79 -39.44
N ALA A 23 1.85 -28.48 -38.33
CA ALA A 23 0.51 -28.50 -37.81
C ALA A 23 0.19 -27.02 -37.55
N ALA A 24 -0.89 -26.56 -38.21
CA ALA A 24 -1.43 -25.26 -37.88
C ALA A 24 -1.53 -25.20 -36.35
N MET A 25 -0.80 -24.28 -35.74
CA MET A 25 -1.10 -23.87 -34.39
C MET A 25 -2.54 -23.37 -34.46
N VAL A 26 -3.47 -24.17 -34.01
CA VAL A 26 -4.71 -23.68 -33.50
C VAL A 26 -4.28 -22.63 -32.46
N PRO A 27 -4.78 -21.38 -32.52
CA PRO A 27 -4.59 -20.51 -31.40
C PRO A 27 -5.12 -21.30 -30.19
N VAL A 28 -4.25 -21.69 -29.30
CA VAL A 28 -4.66 -22.00 -27.93
C VAL A 28 -5.23 -20.67 -27.49
N ASP A 29 -6.54 -20.59 -27.34
CA ASP A 29 -7.12 -19.55 -26.52
C ASP A 29 -6.27 -19.59 -25.26
N ALA A 30 -5.60 -18.48 -24.96
CA ALA A 30 -4.95 -18.33 -23.69
C ALA A 30 -6.09 -18.49 -22.68
N ASP A 31 -6.21 -19.69 -22.09
CA ASP A 31 -7.01 -19.88 -20.90
C ASP A 31 -6.68 -18.70 -20.00
N ALA A 32 -7.73 -18.04 -19.51
CA ALA A 32 -7.59 -16.92 -18.61
C ALA A 32 -6.63 -17.38 -17.49
N ALA A 33 -5.35 -17.04 -17.63
CA ALA A 33 -4.41 -17.18 -16.53
C ALA A 33 -5.08 -16.43 -15.38
N ASP A 34 -5.17 -17.06 -14.22
CA ASP A 34 -5.76 -16.44 -13.04
C ASP A 34 -5.19 -15.03 -12.91
N VAL A 35 -6.06 -14.05 -13.20
CA VAL A 35 -5.65 -12.64 -13.18
C VAL A 35 -5.53 -12.30 -11.71
N MET A 36 -4.30 -12.08 -11.26
CA MET A 36 -4.03 -11.71 -9.87
C MET A 36 -4.86 -10.48 -9.49
N SER A 37 -5.47 -10.53 -8.32
CA SER A 37 -6.12 -9.36 -7.72
C SER A 37 -5.09 -8.27 -7.38
N ALA A 38 -5.54 -7.05 -7.18
CA ALA A 38 -4.66 -5.97 -6.74
C ALA A 38 -3.96 -6.27 -5.41
N LEU A 39 -4.63 -6.98 -4.49
CA LEU A 39 -4.06 -7.42 -3.22
C LEU A 39 -2.96 -8.47 -3.40
N GLU A 40 -3.15 -9.44 -4.28
CA GLU A 40 -2.12 -10.42 -4.59
C GLU A 40 -0.90 -9.77 -5.25
N ILE A 41 -1.12 -8.82 -6.18
CA ILE A 41 -0.02 -8.04 -6.79
C ILE A 41 0.75 -7.30 -5.69
N THR A 42 0.07 -6.56 -4.80
CA THR A 42 0.74 -5.83 -3.72
C THR A 42 1.46 -6.75 -2.75
N GLN A 43 0.93 -7.93 -2.48
CA GLN A 43 1.62 -8.93 -1.64
C GLN A 43 2.93 -9.40 -2.27
N GLU A 44 2.97 -9.65 -3.57
CA GLU A 44 4.17 -10.10 -4.27
C GLU A 44 5.21 -8.98 -4.49
N MET A 45 4.82 -7.71 -4.38
CA MET A 45 5.76 -6.58 -4.43
C MET A 45 6.76 -6.59 -3.28
N GLY A 46 6.42 -7.17 -2.13
CA GLY A 46 7.31 -7.37 -0.98
C GLY A 46 8.03 -6.10 -0.51
N LEU A 47 9.36 -6.17 -0.43
CA LEU A 47 10.20 -5.01 -0.16
C LEU A 47 10.74 -4.43 -1.47
N GLY A 48 10.43 -3.16 -1.71
CA GLY A 48 10.90 -2.42 -2.87
C GLY A 48 12.06 -1.47 -2.55
N PHE A 49 12.76 -1.07 -3.60
CA PHE A 49 13.88 -0.11 -3.55
C PHE A 49 13.63 1.05 -4.51
N ASN A 50 13.69 2.28 -4.04
CA ASN A 50 13.66 3.46 -4.90
C ASN A 50 15.06 3.72 -5.47
N ILE A 51 15.19 3.82 -6.79
CA ILE A 51 16.41 4.32 -7.44
C ILE A 51 16.29 5.85 -7.56
N GLY A 52 16.27 6.53 -6.41
CA GLY A 52 16.05 7.97 -6.31
C GLY A 52 17.26 8.80 -6.71
N ASN A 53 17.08 10.10 -6.96
CA ASN A 53 18.10 11.01 -7.43
C ASN A 53 18.83 10.54 -8.71
N SER A 54 18.09 9.89 -9.62
CA SER A 54 18.56 9.38 -10.92
C SER A 54 17.68 9.90 -12.06
N LEU A 55 16.69 9.13 -12.52
CA LEU A 55 15.77 9.58 -13.58
C LEU A 55 14.82 10.68 -13.10
N ASP A 56 14.67 10.86 -11.81
CA ASP A 56 13.95 11.95 -11.15
C ASP A 56 14.74 13.28 -11.10
N SER A 57 16.04 13.26 -11.39
CA SER A 57 16.88 14.45 -11.36
C SER A 57 16.40 15.53 -12.32
N THR A 58 16.23 16.77 -11.81
CA THR A 58 15.68 17.91 -12.56
C THR A 58 16.73 18.88 -13.09
N GLY A 59 18.01 18.56 -12.95
CA GLY A 59 19.11 19.37 -13.46
C GLY A 59 19.19 19.36 -14.99
N TYR A 60 20.08 20.18 -15.52
CA TYR A 60 20.32 20.23 -16.96
C TYR A 60 21.34 19.15 -17.38
N GLY A 61 21.04 18.47 -18.48
CA GLY A 61 21.91 17.51 -19.14
C GLY A 61 22.25 17.93 -20.56
N ASN A 62 22.92 17.03 -21.26
CA ASN A 62 23.26 17.17 -22.68
C ASN A 62 22.40 16.22 -23.50
N TYR A 63 21.61 16.71 -24.43
CA TYR A 63 20.75 15.91 -25.30
C TYR A 63 21.51 14.99 -26.27
N ASP A 64 22.84 15.18 -26.44
CA ASP A 64 23.69 14.23 -27.17
C ASP A 64 24.08 13.02 -26.29
N ASP A 65 23.96 13.14 -24.97
CA ASP A 65 24.10 12.06 -23.98
C ASP A 65 22.90 12.12 -23.04
N ILE A 66 21.86 11.38 -23.37
CA ILE A 66 20.59 11.40 -22.61
C ILE A 66 20.78 11.01 -21.13
N THR A 67 21.77 10.15 -20.83
CA THR A 67 22.06 9.73 -19.45
C THR A 67 22.70 10.86 -18.61
N SER A 68 23.12 11.97 -19.24
CA SER A 68 23.65 13.12 -18.50
C SER A 68 22.62 13.79 -17.59
N PHE A 69 21.31 13.62 -17.88
CA PHE A 69 20.24 14.14 -17.04
C PHE A 69 20.15 13.40 -15.71
N GLU A 70 20.27 12.07 -15.72
CA GLU A 70 20.32 11.22 -14.52
C GLU A 70 21.48 11.60 -13.59
N LYS A 71 22.58 12.08 -14.18
CA LYS A 71 23.81 12.46 -13.47
C LYS A 71 23.78 13.87 -12.92
N SER A 72 22.74 14.64 -13.21
CA SER A 72 22.71 16.08 -12.93
C SER A 72 22.71 16.42 -11.43
N TRP A 73 22.31 15.49 -10.58
CA TRP A 73 22.38 15.59 -9.13
C TRP A 73 23.57 14.84 -8.52
N GLY A 74 24.53 14.39 -9.34
CA GLY A 74 25.80 13.84 -8.92
C GLY A 74 25.87 12.32 -8.83
N ASN A 75 24.78 11.61 -9.08
CA ASN A 75 24.77 10.16 -9.14
C ASN A 75 25.30 9.64 -10.49
N PRO A 76 25.84 8.41 -10.56
CA PRO A 76 26.10 7.75 -11.84
C PRO A 76 24.77 7.40 -12.53
N ALA A 77 24.80 7.21 -13.85
CA ALA A 77 23.67 6.66 -14.59
C ALA A 77 23.29 5.27 -14.05
N VAL A 78 22.01 4.95 -14.07
CA VAL A 78 21.51 3.64 -13.65
C VAL A 78 22.02 2.56 -14.59
N THR A 79 22.55 1.47 -14.07
CA THR A 79 23.03 0.34 -14.84
C THR A 79 22.32 -0.95 -14.47
N LYS A 80 22.41 -1.95 -15.35
CA LYS A 80 21.85 -3.27 -15.06
C LYS A 80 22.49 -3.90 -13.82
N GLU A 81 23.81 -3.75 -13.66
CA GLU A 81 24.55 -4.29 -12.52
C GLU A 81 24.08 -3.68 -11.18
N MET A 82 23.64 -2.41 -11.19
CA MET A 82 23.03 -1.79 -10.01
C MET A 82 21.73 -2.51 -9.65
N VAL A 83 20.85 -2.74 -10.61
CA VAL A 83 19.59 -3.47 -10.39
C VAL A 83 19.85 -4.93 -9.99
N ASP A 84 20.83 -5.59 -10.62
CA ASP A 84 21.26 -6.94 -10.25
C ASP A 84 21.72 -6.99 -8.78
N THR A 85 22.42 -5.96 -8.30
CA THR A 85 22.88 -5.85 -6.91
C THR A 85 21.70 -5.67 -5.94
N ILE A 86 20.71 -4.85 -6.32
CA ILE A 86 19.48 -4.64 -5.53
C ILE A 86 18.72 -5.98 -5.40
N LYS A 87 18.48 -6.67 -6.51
CA LYS A 87 17.81 -7.98 -6.51
C LYS A 87 18.57 -9.03 -5.70
N ALA A 88 19.89 -9.09 -5.87
CA ALA A 88 20.74 -10.05 -5.15
C ALA A 88 20.73 -9.83 -3.63
N LYS A 89 20.42 -8.63 -3.14
CA LYS A 89 20.23 -8.33 -1.71
C LYS A 89 18.92 -8.90 -1.15
N GLY A 90 17.91 -9.11 -2.00
CA GLY A 90 16.62 -9.67 -1.61
C GLY A 90 15.43 -8.72 -1.79
N PHE A 91 15.57 -7.66 -2.60
CA PHE A 91 14.44 -6.81 -2.97
C PHE A 91 13.62 -7.46 -4.09
N ASP A 92 12.31 -7.48 -3.94
CA ASP A 92 11.38 -8.10 -4.91
C ASP A 92 10.91 -7.10 -5.96
N SER A 93 11.03 -5.80 -5.68
CA SER A 93 10.52 -4.73 -6.52
C SER A 93 11.43 -3.51 -6.52
N VAL A 94 11.27 -2.66 -7.54
CA VAL A 94 11.91 -1.35 -7.62
C VAL A 94 10.89 -0.27 -7.98
N ARG A 95 11.05 0.92 -7.43
CA ARG A 95 10.39 2.12 -7.93
C ARG A 95 11.44 2.94 -8.68
N ILE A 96 11.09 3.38 -9.88
CA ILE A 96 11.92 4.18 -10.77
C ILE A 96 11.31 5.58 -10.84
N PRO A 97 11.63 6.46 -9.87
CA PRO A 97 11.18 7.83 -9.90
C PRO A 97 11.66 8.50 -11.19
N THR A 98 10.74 9.09 -11.96
CA THR A 98 11.07 9.64 -13.28
C THR A 98 10.46 11.02 -13.47
N SER A 99 11.30 12.01 -13.73
CA SER A 99 10.89 13.37 -14.10
C SER A 99 10.89 13.54 -15.61
N TRP A 100 9.80 14.06 -16.15
CA TRP A 100 9.58 14.12 -17.60
C TRP A 100 9.61 15.55 -18.16
N PHE A 101 9.32 16.57 -17.36
CA PHE A 101 9.06 17.93 -17.83
C PHE A 101 10.21 18.53 -18.68
N ARG A 102 11.47 18.14 -18.42
CA ARG A 102 12.61 18.58 -19.23
C ARG A 102 12.72 17.85 -20.56
N HIS A 103 12.00 16.78 -20.73
CA HIS A 103 11.98 15.92 -21.90
C HIS A 103 10.67 16.06 -22.69
N VAL A 104 9.88 17.10 -22.43
CA VAL A 104 8.62 17.37 -23.10
C VAL A 104 8.73 18.63 -23.95
N THR A 105 8.37 18.51 -25.22
CA THR A 105 8.21 19.66 -26.12
C THR A 105 6.75 20.08 -26.15
N LYS A 106 6.48 21.35 -25.88
CA LYS A 106 5.16 21.95 -26.01
C LYS A 106 5.03 22.67 -27.35
N THR A 107 4.05 22.29 -28.13
CA THR A 107 3.64 22.95 -29.38
C THR A 107 2.16 23.33 -29.33
N THR A 108 1.60 23.76 -30.43
CA THR A 108 0.18 24.11 -30.53
C THR A 108 -0.39 23.50 -31.81
N ASP A 109 -1.56 22.88 -31.72
CA ASP A 109 -2.26 22.33 -32.88
C ASP A 109 -2.93 23.40 -33.73
N GLU A 110 -3.56 23.03 -34.82
CA GLU A 110 -4.25 23.92 -35.74
C GLU A 110 -5.47 24.66 -35.13
N ASN A 111 -5.99 24.12 -33.99
CA ASN A 111 -7.11 24.72 -33.26
C ASN A 111 -6.65 25.60 -32.09
N GLY A 112 -5.34 25.71 -31.86
CA GLY A 112 -4.77 26.50 -30.78
C GLY A 112 -4.60 25.77 -29.46
N ASN A 113 -4.84 24.44 -29.41
CA ASN A 113 -4.68 23.65 -28.19
C ASN A 113 -3.20 23.25 -27.96
N PRO A 114 -2.75 23.19 -26.72
CA PRO A 114 -1.38 22.74 -26.42
C PRO A 114 -1.22 21.25 -26.73
N VAL A 115 -0.09 20.92 -27.37
CA VAL A 115 0.34 19.56 -27.66
C VAL A 115 1.67 19.33 -26.95
N TYR A 116 1.70 18.29 -26.12
CA TYR A 116 2.86 17.90 -25.32
C TYR A 116 3.44 16.58 -25.87
N THR A 117 4.70 16.61 -26.28
CA THR A 117 5.35 15.43 -26.88
C THR A 117 6.60 15.06 -26.06
N ILE A 118 6.65 13.83 -25.57
CA ILE A 118 7.80 13.31 -24.84
C ILE A 118 8.93 12.98 -25.86
N ASP A 119 10.17 13.33 -25.53
CA ASP A 119 11.34 12.96 -26.31
C ASP A 119 11.50 11.44 -26.35
N SER A 120 11.50 10.86 -27.55
CA SER A 120 11.60 9.41 -27.74
C SER A 120 12.87 8.81 -27.13
N ARG A 121 13.97 9.57 -27.10
CA ARG A 121 15.25 9.11 -26.49
C ARG A 121 15.12 8.95 -24.98
N TRP A 122 14.28 9.82 -24.33
CA TRP A 122 14.00 9.67 -22.90
C TRP A 122 13.09 8.48 -22.64
N LEU A 123 12.05 8.27 -23.45
CA LEU A 123 11.22 7.06 -23.38
C LEU A 123 12.06 5.78 -23.54
N GLU A 124 12.97 5.75 -24.52
CA GLU A 124 13.90 4.62 -24.74
C GLU A 124 14.79 4.40 -23.51
N ARG A 125 15.31 5.47 -22.89
CA ARG A 125 16.15 5.36 -21.69
C ARG A 125 15.37 4.88 -20.47
N VAL A 126 14.19 5.42 -20.24
CA VAL A 126 13.30 4.95 -19.16
C VAL A 126 12.97 3.47 -19.36
N LYS A 127 12.62 3.06 -20.58
CA LYS A 127 12.37 1.66 -20.90
C LYS A 127 13.58 0.77 -20.62
N GLU A 128 14.78 1.20 -20.97
CA GLU A 128 16.01 0.45 -20.71
C GLU A 128 16.18 0.19 -19.21
N VAL A 129 15.92 1.20 -18.35
CA VAL A 129 16.02 1.05 -16.89
C VAL A 129 14.89 0.17 -16.33
N VAL A 130 13.66 0.33 -16.83
CA VAL A 130 12.54 -0.56 -16.50
C VAL A 130 12.88 -2.01 -16.84
N ASP A 131 13.43 -2.24 -18.03
CA ASP A 131 13.80 -3.59 -18.51
C ASP A 131 14.86 -4.28 -17.63
N TYR A 132 15.76 -3.53 -17.00
CA TYR A 132 16.77 -4.11 -16.10
C TYR A 132 16.14 -4.89 -14.92
N ALA A 133 15.00 -4.43 -14.41
CA ALA A 133 14.27 -5.08 -13.33
C ALA A 133 13.19 -6.03 -13.86
N TYR A 134 12.35 -5.56 -14.80
CA TYR A 134 11.24 -6.31 -15.35
C TYR A 134 11.67 -7.67 -15.93
N GLN A 135 12.75 -7.71 -16.71
CA GLN A 135 13.25 -8.96 -17.30
C GLN A 135 13.78 -9.97 -16.27
N GLN A 136 13.95 -9.56 -15.03
CA GLN A 136 14.31 -10.42 -13.91
C GLN A 136 13.10 -10.87 -13.09
N GLY A 137 11.88 -10.51 -13.51
CA GLY A 137 10.65 -10.80 -12.80
C GLY A 137 10.46 -9.98 -11.52
N MET A 138 11.07 -8.79 -11.45
CA MET A 138 10.78 -7.83 -10.37
C MET A 138 9.54 -7.00 -10.73
N TYR A 139 8.79 -6.59 -9.73
CA TYR A 139 7.78 -5.56 -9.91
C TYR A 139 8.44 -4.19 -10.06
N VAL A 140 7.90 -3.36 -10.95
CA VAL A 140 8.45 -2.05 -11.27
C VAL A 140 7.36 -0.99 -11.17
N ILE A 141 7.57 0.04 -10.36
CA ILE A 141 6.72 1.23 -10.33
C ILE A 141 7.36 2.33 -11.17
N LEU A 142 6.61 2.89 -12.12
CA LEU A 142 6.98 4.03 -12.94
C LEU A 142 5.98 5.17 -12.73
N ASN A 143 6.48 6.41 -12.57
CA ASN A 143 5.64 7.55 -12.22
C ASN A 143 5.96 8.84 -13.00
N LEU A 144 5.16 9.89 -12.73
CA LEU A 144 5.52 11.30 -12.93
C LEU A 144 6.04 11.87 -11.61
N HIS A 145 7.36 12.13 -11.51
CA HIS A 145 7.99 12.43 -10.22
C HIS A 145 8.05 13.95 -9.93
N HIS A 146 9.14 14.61 -10.26
CA HIS A 146 9.29 16.06 -10.04
C HIS A 146 8.80 16.86 -11.24
N GLU A 147 7.50 17.10 -11.32
CA GLU A 147 6.87 17.82 -12.42
C GLU A 147 6.55 19.26 -11.99
N GLU A 148 7.36 20.25 -12.46
CA GLU A 148 7.20 21.67 -12.10
C GLU A 148 5.82 22.22 -12.47
N TRP A 149 5.16 21.65 -13.47
CA TRP A 149 3.82 22.05 -13.92
C TRP A 149 2.69 21.47 -13.04
N ILE A 150 2.97 20.42 -12.23
CA ILE A 150 2.07 19.93 -11.18
C ILE A 150 2.38 20.67 -9.87
N ASN A 151 3.64 20.64 -9.40
CA ASN A 151 4.04 21.21 -8.12
C ASN A 151 4.23 22.73 -8.24
N ARG A 152 3.12 23.47 -8.16
CA ARG A 152 3.04 24.93 -8.41
C ARG A 152 2.28 25.65 -7.28
N SER A 153 2.61 26.89 -7.02
CA SER A 153 2.03 27.65 -5.90
C SER A 153 0.53 27.95 -6.02
N ASP A 154 -0.03 27.93 -7.23
CA ASP A 154 -1.45 28.12 -7.54
C ASP A 154 -2.19 26.79 -7.80
N PHE A 155 -1.67 25.67 -7.28
CA PHE A 155 -2.16 24.32 -7.50
C PHE A 155 -3.69 24.20 -7.37
N ALA A 156 -4.28 24.78 -6.32
CA ALA A 156 -5.73 24.70 -6.03
C ALA A 156 -6.62 25.26 -7.17
N THR A 157 -6.07 26.03 -8.11
CA THR A 157 -6.83 26.66 -9.19
C THR A 157 -6.34 26.30 -10.59
N ALA A 158 -5.29 25.48 -10.68
CA ALA A 158 -4.58 25.21 -11.93
C ALA A 158 -5.04 23.94 -12.67
N TYR A 159 -6.11 23.27 -12.23
CA TYR A 159 -6.57 22.00 -12.81
C TYR A 159 -6.72 22.04 -14.32
N GLU A 160 -7.39 23.07 -14.86
CA GLU A 160 -7.65 23.20 -16.32
C GLU A 160 -6.37 23.35 -17.16
N GLU A 161 -5.26 23.78 -16.54
CA GLU A 161 -3.95 23.85 -17.19
C GLU A 161 -3.18 22.52 -17.06
N MET A 162 -3.29 21.83 -15.92
CA MET A 162 -2.55 20.60 -15.62
C MET A 162 -3.16 19.37 -16.31
N SER A 163 -4.49 19.24 -16.29
CA SER A 163 -5.23 18.08 -16.81
C SER A 163 -4.87 17.71 -18.27
N PRO A 164 -4.84 18.65 -19.22
CA PRO A 164 -4.49 18.30 -20.61
C PRO A 164 -3.05 17.79 -20.77
N GLN A 165 -2.11 18.29 -19.99
CA GLN A 165 -0.74 17.82 -20.01
C GLN A 165 -0.62 16.44 -19.39
N LEU A 166 -1.23 16.20 -18.23
CA LEU A 166 -1.27 14.90 -17.55
C LEU A 166 -1.79 13.81 -18.49
N LYS A 167 -2.95 14.04 -19.09
CA LYS A 167 -3.57 13.09 -20.02
C LYS A 167 -2.70 12.77 -21.23
N GLN A 168 -2.10 13.80 -21.86
CA GLN A 168 -1.25 13.58 -23.01
C GLN A 168 0.05 12.84 -22.67
N MET A 169 0.62 13.12 -21.50
CA MET A 169 1.83 12.40 -21.04
C MET A 169 1.50 10.95 -20.73
N TRP A 170 0.46 10.68 -19.94
CA TRP A 170 0.08 9.31 -19.62
C TRP A 170 -0.40 8.51 -20.83
N THR A 171 -1.05 9.14 -21.81
CA THR A 171 -1.37 8.47 -23.08
C THR A 171 -0.11 7.96 -23.76
N GLN A 172 0.96 8.76 -23.83
CA GLN A 172 2.21 8.38 -24.47
C GLN A 172 2.95 7.29 -23.67
N ILE A 173 3.05 7.46 -22.34
CA ILE A 173 3.70 6.50 -21.47
C ILE A 173 2.97 5.16 -21.51
N ALA A 174 1.65 5.15 -21.25
CA ALA A 174 0.87 3.92 -21.22
C ALA A 174 0.86 3.20 -22.59
N THR A 175 0.85 3.94 -23.70
CA THR A 175 0.97 3.36 -25.05
C THR A 175 2.34 2.74 -25.28
N TYR A 176 3.41 3.39 -24.82
CA TYR A 176 4.77 2.90 -25.00
C TYR A 176 5.04 1.61 -24.21
N PHE A 177 4.39 1.45 -23.06
CA PHE A 177 4.50 0.29 -22.18
C PHE A 177 3.26 -0.63 -22.22
N ALA A 178 2.46 -0.58 -23.30
CA ALA A 178 1.19 -1.29 -23.37
C ALA A 178 1.32 -2.82 -23.25
N ASP A 179 2.41 -3.40 -23.71
CA ASP A 179 2.66 -4.86 -23.74
C ASP A 179 3.28 -5.41 -22.45
N TYR A 180 3.61 -4.57 -21.47
CA TYR A 180 4.11 -5.01 -20.16
C TYR A 180 2.95 -5.54 -19.32
N ASP A 181 3.16 -6.64 -18.63
CA ASP A 181 2.15 -7.30 -17.79
C ASP A 181 2.00 -6.65 -16.40
N GLN A 182 1.42 -7.37 -15.44
CA GLN A 182 1.16 -6.91 -14.07
C GLN A 182 2.43 -6.52 -13.28
N HIS A 183 3.62 -6.91 -13.73
CA HIS A 183 4.86 -6.52 -13.07
C HIS A 183 5.24 -5.05 -13.30
N LEU A 184 4.63 -4.37 -14.29
CA LEU A 184 4.79 -2.93 -14.45
C LEU A 184 3.56 -2.18 -13.95
N ILE A 185 3.74 -1.38 -12.91
CA ILE A 185 2.75 -0.61 -12.20
C ILE A 185 2.93 0.86 -12.55
N PHE A 186 1.84 1.61 -12.76
CA PHE A 186 1.91 3.04 -12.97
C PHE A 186 1.44 3.79 -11.73
N GLU A 187 2.21 4.79 -11.31
CA GLU A 187 1.85 5.74 -10.27
C GLU A 187 1.61 7.11 -10.90
N GLY A 188 0.38 7.63 -10.76
CA GLY A 188 -0.11 8.78 -11.50
C GLY A 188 0.74 10.03 -11.34
N MET A 189 1.10 10.34 -10.11
CA MET A 189 1.91 11.48 -9.69
C MET A 189 2.72 11.07 -8.45
N ASN A 190 3.83 11.78 -8.16
CA ASN A 190 4.64 11.54 -6.97
C ASN A 190 4.02 12.16 -5.70
N GLU A 191 4.16 13.45 -5.55
CA GLU A 191 3.70 14.24 -4.39
C GLU A 191 3.03 15.54 -4.88
N PRO A 192 1.83 15.45 -5.45
CA PRO A 192 1.15 16.63 -6.01
C PRO A 192 0.81 17.62 -4.91
N ARG A 193 1.31 18.86 -5.02
CA ARG A 193 1.15 19.85 -3.98
C ARG A 193 1.30 21.30 -4.46
N ALA A 194 0.81 22.23 -3.63
CA ALA A 194 0.99 23.67 -3.81
C ALA A 194 2.41 24.09 -3.38
N ALA A 195 3.41 23.84 -4.21
CA ALA A 195 4.81 24.13 -3.92
C ALA A 195 5.04 25.61 -3.64
N ASN A 196 5.93 25.91 -2.68
CA ASN A 196 6.30 27.26 -2.24
C ASN A 196 5.11 28.11 -1.71
N SER A 197 4.08 27.47 -1.17
CA SER A 197 2.87 28.14 -0.66
C SER A 197 2.81 28.18 0.90
N GLY A 198 3.94 28.01 1.56
CA GLY A 198 4.06 28.02 3.02
C GLY A 198 3.32 26.84 3.66
N ALA A 199 2.38 27.12 4.58
CA ALA A 199 1.67 26.04 5.28
C ALA A 199 0.83 25.14 4.37
N LEU A 200 0.38 25.65 3.21
CA LEU A 200 -0.38 24.85 2.26
C LEU A 200 0.48 23.81 1.55
N GLU A 201 1.79 23.98 1.47
CA GLU A 201 2.66 23.10 0.70
C GLU A 201 2.53 21.63 1.14
N TRP A 202 2.50 21.37 2.44
CA TRP A 202 2.45 20.00 2.98
C TRP A 202 1.11 19.64 3.61
N ASN A 203 0.30 20.62 3.99
CA ASN A 203 -1.00 20.34 4.61
C ASN A 203 -2.17 20.41 3.62
N GLY A 204 -2.06 21.23 2.56
CA GLY A 204 -3.15 21.45 1.61
C GLY A 204 -4.37 22.13 2.23
N ASN A 205 -5.48 22.02 1.52
CA ASN A 205 -6.84 22.34 1.94
C ASN A 205 -7.82 21.62 1.00
N GLU A 206 -9.13 21.70 1.27
CA GLU A 206 -10.17 21.04 0.46
C GLU A 206 -10.04 21.32 -1.05
N ALA A 207 -9.78 22.58 -1.45
CA ALA A 207 -9.59 22.90 -2.85
C ALA A 207 -8.36 22.21 -3.49
N CYS A 208 -7.29 22.02 -2.72
CA CYS A 208 -6.12 21.27 -3.16
C CYS A 208 -6.46 19.76 -3.29
N TYR A 209 -7.18 19.19 -2.32
CA TYR A 209 -7.56 17.78 -2.33
C TYR A 209 -8.49 17.46 -3.51
N GLU A 210 -9.46 18.34 -3.79
CA GLU A 210 -10.34 18.22 -4.95
C GLU A 210 -9.57 18.21 -6.27
N VAL A 211 -8.52 19.03 -6.39
CA VAL A 211 -7.67 19.05 -7.58
C VAL A 211 -6.88 17.76 -7.74
N VAL A 212 -6.33 17.19 -6.64
CA VAL A 212 -5.64 15.90 -6.69
C VAL A 212 -6.59 14.82 -7.17
N ASN A 213 -7.78 14.68 -6.56
CA ASN A 213 -8.76 13.67 -6.95
C ASN A 213 -9.17 13.77 -8.42
N LYS A 214 -9.31 14.98 -8.95
CA LYS A 214 -9.59 15.20 -10.39
C LYS A 214 -8.44 14.75 -11.28
N LEU A 215 -7.20 15.03 -10.89
CA LEU A 215 -6.01 14.60 -11.64
C LEU A 215 -5.83 13.09 -11.58
N ASP A 216 -6.09 12.46 -10.44
CA ASP A 216 -6.06 10.99 -10.30
C ASP A 216 -7.11 10.32 -11.18
N ASN A 217 -8.34 10.85 -11.21
CA ASN A 217 -9.38 10.39 -12.13
C ASN A 217 -8.97 10.55 -13.60
N ASP A 218 -8.34 11.67 -13.96
CA ASP A 218 -7.81 11.88 -15.31
C ASP A 218 -6.73 10.87 -15.68
N PHE A 219 -5.82 10.57 -14.75
CA PHE A 219 -4.80 9.55 -14.92
C PHE A 219 -5.40 8.17 -15.14
N ILE A 220 -6.28 7.71 -14.22
CA ILE A 220 -6.94 6.39 -14.31
C ILE A 220 -7.67 6.26 -15.66
N ASN A 221 -8.56 7.19 -15.97
CA ASN A 221 -9.34 7.14 -17.21
C ASN A 221 -8.46 7.15 -18.46
N THR A 222 -7.35 7.89 -18.42
CA THR A 222 -6.41 7.96 -19.54
C THR A 222 -5.72 6.61 -19.75
N VAL A 223 -5.17 5.99 -18.69
CA VAL A 223 -4.49 4.70 -18.80
C VAL A 223 -5.48 3.61 -19.22
N ARG A 224 -6.68 3.56 -18.63
CA ARG A 224 -7.75 2.59 -18.99
C ARG A 224 -8.25 2.75 -20.43
N SER A 225 -8.08 3.93 -21.06
CA SER A 225 -8.45 4.17 -22.46
C SER A 225 -7.41 3.68 -23.48
N VAL A 226 -6.18 3.44 -23.07
CA VAL A 226 -5.10 2.97 -23.94
C VAL A 226 -5.34 1.52 -24.34
N ASP A 227 -5.13 1.20 -25.60
CA ASP A 227 -5.24 -0.18 -26.10
C ASP A 227 -4.06 -1.02 -25.59
N SER A 228 -4.35 -1.88 -24.63
CA SER A 228 -3.40 -2.78 -23.98
C SER A 228 -4.09 -4.04 -23.50
N PRO A 229 -3.45 -5.23 -23.60
CA PRO A 229 -3.99 -6.47 -23.02
C PRO A 229 -4.22 -6.37 -21.50
N TYR A 230 -3.51 -5.48 -20.83
CA TYR A 230 -3.50 -5.33 -19.37
C TYR A 230 -4.20 -4.05 -18.89
N LYS A 231 -4.91 -3.34 -19.75
CA LYS A 231 -5.52 -2.04 -19.41
C LYS A 231 -6.48 -2.11 -18.22
N ASP A 232 -7.22 -3.22 -18.09
CA ASP A 232 -8.23 -3.39 -17.03
C ASP A 232 -7.68 -4.08 -15.76
N THR A 233 -6.45 -4.62 -15.82
CA THR A 233 -5.83 -5.40 -14.73
C THR A 233 -4.48 -4.85 -14.27
N ARG A 234 -3.92 -3.86 -14.95
CA ARG A 234 -2.72 -3.15 -14.49
C ARG A 234 -3.02 -2.41 -13.21
N LEU A 235 -2.24 -2.68 -12.16
CA LEU A 235 -2.34 -1.92 -10.92
C LEU A 235 -1.93 -0.46 -11.18
N LEU A 236 -2.79 0.47 -10.77
CA LEU A 236 -2.53 1.89 -10.80
C LEU A 236 -2.43 2.42 -9.37
N MET A 237 -1.44 3.23 -9.09
CA MET A 237 -1.25 3.87 -7.80
C MET A 237 -1.63 5.35 -7.90
N ILE A 238 -2.42 5.82 -6.96
CA ILE A 238 -2.84 7.21 -6.86
C ILE A 238 -2.46 7.79 -5.50
N PRO A 239 -1.79 8.94 -5.48
CA PRO A 239 -1.43 9.61 -4.23
C PRO A 239 -2.58 10.49 -3.74
N GLY A 240 -2.75 10.62 -2.43
CA GLY A 240 -3.42 11.79 -1.87
C GLY A 240 -2.53 13.04 -2.00
N TYR A 241 -3.01 14.18 -1.53
CA TYR A 241 -2.23 15.43 -1.52
C TYR A 241 -0.88 15.23 -0.82
N ALA A 242 0.21 15.58 -1.50
CA ALA A 242 1.59 15.38 -1.08
C ALA A 242 1.96 13.92 -0.74
N ALA A 243 1.20 12.93 -1.22
CA ALA A 243 1.29 11.52 -0.83
C ALA A 243 1.39 11.30 0.69
N SER A 244 0.73 12.17 1.46
CA SER A 244 0.86 12.28 2.91
C SER A 244 0.53 10.97 3.64
N ALA A 245 1.26 10.68 4.72
CA ALA A 245 1.00 9.56 5.63
C ALA A 245 -0.05 9.86 6.71
N TYR A 246 -0.63 11.05 6.73
CA TYR A 246 -1.56 11.49 7.77
C TYR A 246 -3.02 11.40 7.32
N SER A 247 -3.84 10.74 8.12
CA SER A 247 -5.29 10.53 7.84
C SER A 247 -6.08 11.82 7.67
N SER A 248 -5.66 12.91 8.30
CA SER A 248 -6.25 14.23 8.11
C SER A 248 -6.06 14.80 6.69
N ILE A 249 -5.23 14.19 5.87
CA ILE A 249 -4.97 14.56 4.47
C ILE A 249 -5.45 13.45 3.54
N TYR A 250 -4.92 12.22 3.66
CA TYR A 250 -5.34 11.13 2.77
C TYR A 250 -6.79 10.68 2.97
N GLY A 251 -7.43 11.03 4.10
CA GLY A 251 -8.86 10.79 4.29
C GLY A 251 -9.76 11.51 3.27
N TYR A 252 -9.22 12.44 2.48
CA TYR A 252 -9.90 13.08 1.36
C TYR A 252 -9.59 12.41 0.01
N LEU A 253 -8.76 11.37 -0.04
CA LEU A 253 -8.48 10.63 -1.27
C LEU A 253 -9.71 9.83 -1.70
N GLU A 254 -10.16 10.04 -2.93
CA GLU A 254 -11.30 9.33 -3.52
C GLU A 254 -10.82 8.12 -4.33
N ILE A 255 -11.07 6.92 -3.84
CA ILE A 255 -10.78 5.67 -4.56
C ILE A 255 -12.01 5.30 -5.40
N PRO A 256 -11.90 5.13 -6.74
CA PRO A 256 -13.04 4.73 -7.57
C PRO A 256 -13.55 3.34 -7.24
N GLU A 257 -14.84 3.20 -6.91
CA GLU A 257 -15.49 1.93 -6.57
C GLU A 257 -15.59 0.93 -7.75
N ASN A 258 -15.48 1.40 -8.98
CA ASN A 258 -15.66 0.62 -10.19
C ASN A 258 -14.36 0.14 -10.83
N ASP A 259 -13.23 0.30 -10.16
CA ASP A 259 -11.91 -0.17 -10.61
C ASP A 259 -11.19 -0.89 -9.47
N ASN A 260 -11.13 -2.21 -9.54
CA ASN A 260 -10.53 -3.07 -8.50
C ASN A 260 -8.99 -3.11 -8.54
N TYR A 261 -8.36 -2.38 -9.46
CA TYR A 261 -6.89 -2.35 -9.63
C TYR A 261 -6.31 -0.98 -9.33
N ILE A 262 -6.83 -0.34 -8.29
CA ILE A 262 -6.31 0.93 -7.76
C ILE A 262 -5.70 0.68 -6.38
N ALA A 263 -4.52 1.25 -6.13
CA ALA A 263 -3.88 1.29 -4.82
C ALA A 263 -3.64 2.72 -4.38
N ALA A 264 -3.83 3.00 -3.09
CA ALA A 264 -3.41 4.26 -2.51
C ALA A 264 -1.87 4.30 -2.40
N SER A 265 -1.25 5.36 -2.92
CA SER A 265 0.18 5.64 -2.75
C SER A 265 0.40 6.56 -1.56
N VAL A 266 1.22 6.12 -0.61
CA VAL A 266 1.54 6.86 0.62
C VAL A 266 3.05 6.96 0.76
N HIS A 267 3.56 8.15 1.08
CA HIS A 267 4.96 8.36 1.45
C HIS A 267 5.06 8.57 2.96
N ALA A 268 5.71 7.63 3.63
CA ALA A 268 5.65 7.55 5.08
C ALA A 268 7.04 7.61 5.74
N TYR A 269 7.70 8.78 5.64
CA TYR A 269 8.92 9.09 6.38
C TYR A 269 8.58 9.37 7.84
N CYS A 270 8.18 8.34 8.56
CA CYS A 270 7.64 8.49 9.91
C CYS A 270 8.28 7.53 10.95
N PRO A 271 8.27 7.91 12.23
CA PRO A 271 7.87 9.25 12.70
C PRO A 271 8.76 10.34 12.09
N TYR A 272 8.19 11.45 11.64
CA TYR A 272 8.91 12.46 10.86
C TYR A 272 10.17 12.97 11.57
N ASN A 273 10.05 13.26 12.86
CA ASN A 273 11.20 13.72 13.65
C ASN A 273 12.33 12.70 13.72
N PHE A 274 12.06 11.42 13.74
CA PHE A 274 13.09 10.37 13.71
C PHE A 274 13.62 10.15 12.30
N ALA A 275 12.74 10.10 11.31
CA ALA A 275 13.08 9.71 9.93
C ALA A 275 13.78 10.85 9.16
N MET A 276 13.36 12.10 9.36
CA MET A 276 13.76 13.25 8.53
C MET A 276 14.27 14.45 9.35
N GLY A 277 13.97 14.51 10.64
CA GLY A 277 14.28 15.66 11.48
C GLY A 277 15.77 15.88 11.73
N ASP A 278 16.10 16.91 12.49
CA ASP A 278 17.44 17.21 12.95
C ASP A 278 17.52 17.15 14.50
N GLY A 279 18.53 16.52 15.04
CA GLY A 279 18.98 16.67 16.41
C GLY A 279 18.76 15.48 17.34
N ASP A 280 17.56 15.10 17.74
CA ASP A 280 17.32 14.12 18.80
C ASP A 280 16.93 12.72 18.28
N HIS A 281 17.67 12.17 17.28
CA HIS A 281 17.31 10.93 16.59
C HIS A 281 18.24 9.76 16.89
N MET A 282 18.94 9.81 18.01
CA MET A 282 19.92 8.78 18.37
C MET A 282 19.27 7.51 18.94
N THR A 283 17.98 7.58 19.30
CA THR A 283 17.22 6.44 19.82
C THR A 283 15.82 6.39 19.19
N PHE A 284 15.36 5.19 18.88
CA PHE A 284 13.96 4.97 18.49
C PHE A 284 13.14 4.75 19.77
N SER A 285 12.52 5.83 20.25
CA SER A 285 11.86 5.89 21.56
C SER A 285 10.45 5.29 21.56
N ASP A 286 9.89 5.07 22.75
CA ASP A 286 8.50 4.62 22.88
C ASP A 286 7.50 5.68 22.37
N THR A 287 7.83 6.97 22.43
CA THR A 287 7.05 8.03 21.79
C THR A 287 7.03 7.87 20.28
N ASN A 288 8.17 7.55 19.66
CA ASN A 288 8.24 7.26 18.23
C ASN A 288 7.39 6.04 17.85
N LYS A 289 7.42 4.98 18.66
CA LYS A 289 6.58 3.79 18.44
C LYS A 289 5.09 4.12 18.51
N THR A 290 4.68 4.93 19.52
CA THR A 290 3.28 5.35 19.68
C THR A 290 2.80 6.16 18.46
N GLU A 291 3.63 7.06 17.94
CA GLU A 291 3.30 7.82 16.71
C GLU A 291 3.17 6.88 15.51
N LEU A 292 4.09 5.94 15.37
CA LEU A 292 4.08 4.97 14.28
C LEU A 292 2.86 4.02 14.36
N ASP A 293 2.53 3.56 15.57
CA ASP A 293 1.30 2.78 15.83
C ASP A 293 0.05 3.52 15.35
N LYS A 294 -0.03 4.83 15.65
CA LYS A 294 -1.17 5.64 15.21
C LYS A 294 -1.25 5.72 13.69
N ILE A 295 -0.12 5.97 13.02
CA ILE A 295 -0.07 6.09 11.55
C ILE A 295 -0.54 4.79 10.89
N PHE A 296 -0.02 3.64 11.32
CA PHE A 296 -0.43 2.36 10.74
C PHE A 296 -1.88 1.98 11.08
N LYS A 297 -2.37 2.31 12.27
CA LYS A 297 -3.78 2.11 12.63
C LYS A 297 -4.70 3.01 11.79
N ASP A 298 -4.32 4.26 11.55
CA ASP A 298 -5.07 5.16 10.69
C ASP A 298 -5.13 4.61 9.24
N ILE A 299 -4.00 4.09 8.71
CA ILE A 299 -3.95 3.42 7.40
C ILE A 299 -4.84 2.17 7.41
N GLN A 300 -4.78 1.36 8.45
CA GLN A 300 -5.64 0.18 8.62
C GLN A 300 -7.11 0.55 8.54
N THR A 301 -7.55 1.52 9.34
CA THR A 301 -8.95 1.96 9.41
C THR A 301 -9.44 2.55 8.10
N THR A 302 -8.57 3.29 7.38
CA THR A 302 -8.99 4.00 6.17
C THR A 302 -8.96 3.11 4.93
N PHE A 303 -7.99 2.23 4.82
CA PHE A 303 -7.72 1.50 3.58
C PHE A 303 -7.79 -0.03 3.75
N THR A 304 -6.91 -0.61 4.58
CA THR A 304 -6.78 -2.07 4.55
C THR A 304 -7.99 -2.79 5.12
N ASN A 305 -8.71 -2.20 6.06
CA ASN A 305 -9.97 -2.73 6.58
C ASN A 305 -11.09 -2.75 5.53
N GLU A 306 -11.02 -1.88 4.55
CA GLU A 306 -11.98 -1.78 3.43
C GLU A 306 -11.46 -2.49 2.16
N ASP A 307 -10.50 -3.39 2.30
CA ASP A 307 -9.83 -4.12 1.21
C ASP A 307 -9.17 -3.24 0.13
N ILE A 308 -8.94 -1.97 0.42
CA ILE A 308 -8.23 -1.07 -0.48
C ILE A 308 -6.73 -1.37 -0.40
N PRO A 309 -6.07 -1.69 -1.52
CA PRO A 309 -4.63 -1.88 -1.56
C PRO A 309 -3.89 -0.57 -1.22
N VAL A 310 -2.83 -0.68 -0.44
CA VAL A 310 -1.93 0.44 -0.10
C VAL A 310 -0.52 0.06 -0.47
N VAL A 311 0.22 1.00 -1.02
CA VAL A 311 1.67 0.89 -1.24
C VAL A 311 2.35 2.07 -0.55
N ILE A 312 3.29 1.79 0.34
CA ILE A 312 4.18 2.82 0.85
C ILE A 312 5.28 3.02 -0.20
N GLY A 313 5.06 3.99 -1.10
CA GLY A 313 5.94 4.28 -2.23
C GLY A 313 7.30 4.82 -1.82
N GLU A 314 7.35 5.50 -0.67
CA GLU A 314 8.61 6.00 -0.11
C GLU A 314 8.61 5.91 1.42
N PHE A 315 9.66 5.32 1.96
CA PHE A 315 9.99 5.37 3.39
C PHE A 315 11.49 5.26 3.58
N SER A 316 12.02 5.90 4.58
CA SER A 316 13.44 5.77 4.98
C SER A 316 13.66 6.47 6.33
N ALA A 317 14.80 6.23 6.96
CA ALA A 317 15.30 7.03 8.07
C ALA A 317 16.70 7.52 7.75
N SER A 318 16.91 8.83 7.85
CA SER A 318 18.19 9.50 7.60
C SER A 318 19.31 8.98 8.52
N ASN A 319 20.50 8.87 7.97
CA ASN A 319 21.67 8.38 8.71
C ASN A 319 22.34 9.50 9.52
N TYR A 320 21.98 9.61 10.78
CA TYR A 320 22.64 10.48 11.77
C TYR A 320 23.78 9.78 12.54
N ASN A 321 24.38 8.73 11.98
CA ASN A 321 25.30 7.80 12.66
C ASN A 321 24.62 7.02 13.80
N ASN A 322 23.36 6.69 13.62
CA ASN A 322 22.44 6.06 14.57
C ASN A 322 21.98 4.69 14.06
N THR A 323 22.89 3.88 13.53
CA THR A 323 22.56 2.59 12.88
C THR A 323 21.69 1.68 13.74
N GLU A 324 21.98 1.54 15.05
CA GLU A 324 21.20 0.70 15.97
C GLU A 324 19.75 1.19 16.07
N ALA A 325 19.54 2.49 16.24
CA ALA A 325 18.19 3.08 16.29
C ALA A 325 17.42 2.91 14.97
N ARG A 326 18.12 2.99 13.82
CA ARG A 326 17.53 2.73 12.50
C ARG A 326 17.16 1.25 12.31
N VAL A 327 17.93 0.31 12.85
CA VAL A 327 17.62 -1.11 12.89
C VAL A 327 16.35 -1.37 13.70
N ASP A 328 16.23 -0.79 14.90
CA ASP A 328 15.05 -0.90 15.76
C ASP A 328 13.82 -0.32 15.06
N TRP A 329 13.94 0.86 14.44
CA TRP A 329 12.90 1.50 13.65
C TRP A 329 12.47 0.64 12.47
N ALA A 330 13.40 0.15 11.66
CA ALA A 330 13.11 -0.67 10.49
C ALA A 330 12.38 -1.97 10.87
N THR A 331 12.83 -2.61 11.94
CA THR A 331 12.19 -3.81 12.48
C THR A 331 10.74 -3.52 12.91
N TYR A 332 10.51 -2.43 13.64
CA TYR A 332 9.18 -2.06 14.12
C TYR A 332 8.24 -1.67 12.97
N TYR A 333 8.74 -0.86 12.05
CA TYR A 333 8.03 -0.38 10.87
C TYR A 333 7.57 -1.53 9.97
N LEU A 334 8.50 -2.41 9.59
CA LEU A 334 8.20 -3.53 8.68
C LEU A 334 7.32 -4.61 9.35
N ASN A 335 7.35 -4.75 10.67
CA ASN A 335 6.40 -5.61 11.36
C ASN A 335 4.96 -5.11 11.18
N TRP A 336 4.71 -3.80 11.31
CA TRP A 336 3.41 -3.21 11.02
C TRP A 336 3.02 -3.40 9.55
N ALA A 337 3.88 -3.01 8.64
CA ALA A 337 3.62 -3.11 7.21
C ALA A 337 3.27 -4.54 6.78
N LYS A 338 4.05 -5.54 7.24
CA LYS A 338 3.81 -6.95 6.96
C LYS A 338 2.47 -7.44 7.52
N LYS A 339 2.12 -7.08 8.76
CA LYS A 339 0.85 -7.45 9.39
C LYS A 339 -0.35 -6.90 8.63
N LEU A 340 -0.24 -5.69 8.09
CA LEU A 340 -1.29 -5.06 7.29
C LEU A 340 -1.27 -5.47 5.81
N GLY A 341 -0.24 -6.17 5.35
CA GLY A 341 -0.11 -6.57 3.95
C GLY A 341 0.28 -5.41 3.03
N ILE A 342 1.13 -4.50 3.50
CA ILE A 342 1.52 -3.27 2.78
C ILE A 342 2.96 -3.40 2.28
N PRO A 343 3.22 -3.45 0.97
CA PRO A 343 4.57 -3.36 0.42
C PRO A 343 5.15 -1.96 0.64
N CYS A 344 6.45 -1.92 0.93
CA CYS A 344 7.16 -0.69 1.26
C CYS A 344 8.39 -0.52 0.37
N PHE A 345 8.60 0.68 -0.17
CA PHE A 345 9.70 1.00 -1.07
C PHE A 345 10.71 1.90 -0.38
N LEU A 346 11.86 1.33 -0.04
CA LEU A 346 12.96 2.02 0.64
C LEU A 346 13.52 3.13 -0.24
N TRP A 347 13.50 4.38 0.24
CA TRP A 347 14.11 5.49 -0.48
C TRP A 347 15.63 5.47 -0.35
N ASP A 348 16.32 5.36 -1.47
CA ASP A 348 17.77 5.53 -1.59
C ASP A 348 18.10 6.65 -2.57
N ASN A 349 18.84 7.64 -2.13
CA ASN A 349 19.34 8.73 -2.94
C ASN A 349 20.88 8.73 -3.10
N ASN A 350 21.55 7.67 -2.63
CA ASN A 350 23.00 7.53 -2.60
C ASN A 350 23.71 8.62 -1.75
N ALA A 351 22.99 9.42 -0.98
CA ALA A 351 23.59 10.47 -0.16
C ALA A 351 24.04 9.93 1.20
N ILE A 352 25.27 10.24 1.58
CA ILE A 352 25.82 9.90 2.89
C ILE A 352 25.91 11.14 3.77
N ASN A 353 25.84 10.95 5.09
CA ASN A 353 26.00 12.02 6.05
C ASN A 353 27.43 12.57 5.99
N ASN A 354 27.55 13.81 5.53
CA ASN A 354 28.79 14.58 5.51
C ASN A 354 28.79 15.75 6.51
N GLY A 355 27.81 15.78 7.42
CA GLY A 355 27.66 16.80 8.46
C GLY A 355 26.90 18.07 8.03
N SER A 356 26.60 18.26 6.73
CA SER A 356 25.87 19.42 6.23
C SER A 356 24.48 19.11 5.67
N ASN A 357 24.19 17.83 5.41
CA ASN A 357 22.95 17.36 4.80
C ASN A 357 22.43 16.08 5.49
N ALA A 358 22.49 16.02 6.82
CA ALA A 358 22.15 14.81 7.55
C ALA A 358 20.70 14.35 7.33
N SER A 359 19.75 15.29 7.19
CA SER A 359 18.34 14.99 6.88
C SER A 359 18.11 14.33 5.52
N GLU A 360 19.02 14.52 4.57
CA GLU A 360 18.96 13.92 3.23
C GLU A 360 19.90 12.71 3.08
N SER A 361 20.39 12.16 4.19
CA SER A 361 21.36 11.05 4.17
C SER A 361 20.66 9.70 4.11
N HIS A 362 20.00 9.42 2.96
CA HIS A 362 19.28 8.19 2.67
C HIS A 362 20.08 7.23 1.78
N GLY A 363 21.42 7.28 1.83
CA GLY A 363 22.25 6.36 1.07
C GLY A 363 22.31 4.97 1.70
N TYR A 364 21.89 3.97 0.95
CA TYR A 364 22.02 2.55 1.29
C TYR A 364 22.99 1.83 0.37
N LEU A 365 22.92 2.09 -0.93
CA LEU A 365 23.83 1.52 -1.94
C LEU A 365 24.78 2.59 -2.47
N ASP A 366 26.10 2.36 -2.36
CA ASP A 366 27.09 3.13 -3.12
C ASP A 366 26.99 2.73 -4.59
N ARG A 367 26.36 3.57 -5.39
CA ARG A 367 26.07 3.32 -6.80
C ARG A 367 27.32 3.30 -7.69
N SER A 368 28.45 3.81 -7.20
CA SER A 368 29.72 3.77 -7.94
C SER A 368 30.49 2.48 -7.74
N SER A 369 30.49 1.94 -6.52
CA SER A 369 31.19 0.70 -6.18
C SER A 369 30.29 -0.52 -6.18
N LEU A 370 28.97 -0.35 -6.19
CA LEU A 370 27.92 -1.37 -6.03
C LEU A 370 28.06 -2.14 -4.70
N GLN A 371 28.53 -1.45 -3.66
CA GLN A 371 28.62 -1.98 -2.31
C GLN A 371 27.60 -1.30 -1.40
N TRP A 372 27.01 -2.04 -0.48
CA TRP A 372 26.13 -1.47 0.53
C TRP A 372 26.94 -0.65 1.53
N PHE A 373 26.45 0.55 1.88
CA PHE A 373 27.10 1.35 2.90
C PHE A 373 27.02 0.63 4.25
N SER A 374 28.15 0.47 4.91
CA SER A 374 28.29 -0.31 6.15
C SER A 374 27.41 0.20 7.32
N ALA A 375 27.05 1.48 7.32
CA ALA A 375 26.11 2.06 8.29
C ALA A 375 24.63 1.83 7.92
N SER A 376 24.34 1.39 6.71
CA SER A 376 22.97 1.21 6.19
C SER A 376 22.64 -0.26 5.91
N GLU A 377 23.62 -1.09 5.62
CA GLU A 377 23.43 -2.51 5.36
C GLU A 377 22.72 -3.25 6.50
N PRO A 378 23.07 -3.05 7.80
CA PRO A 378 22.35 -3.69 8.90
C PRO A 378 20.86 -3.32 8.98
N VAL A 379 20.49 -2.13 8.49
CA VAL A 379 19.09 -1.67 8.45
C VAL A 379 18.30 -2.48 7.41
N ILE A 380 18.90 -2.71 6.23
CA ILE A 380 18.30 -3.57 5.19
C ILE A 380 18.19 -5.01 5.69
N ASP A 381 19.23 -5.53 6.33
CA ASP A 381 19.23 -6.90 6.86
C ASP A 381 18.11 -7.10 7.90
N ALA A 382 17.84 -6.09 8.73
CA ALA A 382 16.73 -6.11 9.67
C ALA A 382 15.37 -6.11 8.94
N MET A 383 15.20 -5.28 7.90
CA MET A 383 13.99 -5.26 7.07
C MET A 383 13.71 -6.64 6.45
N LEU A 384 14.71 -7.21 5.80
CA LEU A 384 14.62 -8.54 5.17
C LEU A 384 14.36 -9.65 6.19
N SER A 385 14.95 -9.55 7.39
CA SER A 385 14.71 -10.50 8.48
C SER A 385 13.25 -10.51 8.91
N VAL A 386 12.61 -9.34 9.04
CA VAL A 386 11.18 -9.23 9.36
C VAL A 386 10.32 -9.87 8.27
N LEU A 387 10.62 -9.59 7.01
CA LEU A 387 9.81 -10.11 5.91
C LEU A 387 9.95 -11.63 5.76
N ASN A 388 11.12 -12.18 6.04
CA ASN A 388 11.39 -13.63 6.01
C ASN A 388 10.94 -14.38 7.27
N ASP A 389 10.49 -13.68 8.33
CA ASP A 389 9.99 -14.31 9.54
C ASP A 389 8.60 -14.93 9.30
N SER A 390 8.55 -16.25 9.20
CA SER A 390 7.31 -16.99 8.97
C SER A 390 6.34 -16.99 10.16
N SER A 391 6.76 -16.50 11.34
CA SER A 391 5.89 -16.41 12.52
C SER A 391 4.81 -15.34 12.39
N VAL A 392 5.03 -14.35 11.52
CA VAL A 392 4.06 -13.31 11.16
C VAL A 392 3.64 -13.52 9.71
N LYS A 393 2.37 -13.81 9.46
CA LYS A 393 1.84 -13.93 8.11
C LYS A 393 1.62 -12.55 7.50
N TRP A 394 1.88 -12.42 6.20
CA TRP A 394 1.58 -11.23 5.43
C TRP A 394 0.06 -10.95 5.45
N GLY A 395 -0.31 -9.73 5.79
CA GLY A 395 -1.72 -9.31 5.85
C GLY A 395 -2.54 -9.92 6.99
N SER A 396 -1.90 -10.57 7.98
CA SER A 396 -2.61 -11.27 9.07
C SER A 396 -3.45 -10.35 9.99
N GLU A 397 -3.15 -9.07 10.00
CA GLU A 397 -3.89 -8.05 10.76
C GLU A 397 -4.43 -6.97 9.81
N ARG A 398 -4.71 -7.32 8.54
CA ARG A 398 -5.20 -6.39 7.52
C ARG A 398 -6.52 -5.76 7.93
N HIS A 399 -7.44 -6.56 8.46
CA HIS A 399 -8.72 -6.12 8.96
C HIS A 399 -8.67 -5.82 10.45
N LEU A 400 -9.48 -4.85 10.86
CA LEU A 400 -9.72 -4.63 12.26
C LEU A 400 -10.46 -5.83 12.85
N PRO A 401 -10.23 -6.16 14.14
CA PRO A 401 -11.04 -7.14 14.81
C PRO A 401 -12.52 -6.77 14.73
N GLU A 402 -13.35 -7.69 14.31
CA GLU A 402 -14.79 -7.49 14.30
C GLU A 402 -15.37 -7.74 15.70
N TYR A 403 -16.19 -6.81 16.17
CA TYR A 403 -16.82 -6.91 17.47
C TYR A 403 -18.35 -6.98 17.34
N LYS A 404 -18.96 -7.84 18.12
CA LYS A 404 -20.40 -7.90 18.27
C LYS A 404 -20.83 -7.10 19.49
N HIS A 405 -21.27 -5.88 19.26
CA HIS A 405 -21.80 -5.00 20.28
C HIS A 405 -23.27 -5.33 20.62
N SER A 406 -23.66 -5.00 21.83
CA SER A 406 -25.07 -5.00 22.24
C SER A 406 -25.80 -3.77 21.67
N ASP A 407 -27.12 -3.87 21.48
CA ASP A 407 -27.91 -2.70 21.07
C ASP A 407 -27.93 -1.64 22.19
N LEU A 408 -28.06 -0.35 21.80
CA LEU A 408 -28.17 0.75 22.77
C LEU A 408 -29.35 0.61 23.71
N SER A 409 -30.34 -0.23 23.39
CA SER A 409 -31.47 -0.59 24.26
C SER A 409 -31.09 -1.55 25.38
N ASP A 410 -29.98 -2.26 25.25
CA ASP A 410 -29.48 -3.21 26.25
C ASP A 410 -28.56 -2.53 27.28
N ALA A 411 -28.57 -1.18 27.31
CA ALA A 411 -27.75 -0.39 28.20
C ALA A 411 -27.95 -0.77 29.68
N THR A 412 -26.84 -1.02 30.36
CA THR A 412 -26.82 -1.26 31.82
C THR A 412 -26.94 0.05 32.59
N SER A 413 -26.52 1.16 31.99
CA SER A 413 -26.66 2.53 32.52
C SER A 413 -26.76 3.55 31.38
N VAL A 414 -27.58 4.58 31.57
CA VAL A 414 -27.65 5.72 30.65
C VAL A 414 -26.93 6.90 31.29
N ILE A 415 -25.86 7.37 30.65
CA ILE A 415 -25.01 8.47 31.11
C ILE A 415 -25.63 9.81 30.62
N TYR A 416 -26.04 9.83 29.34
CA TYR A 416 -26.64 10.99 28.69
C TYR A 416 -27.65 10.54 27.62
N GLU A 417 -28.76 11.28 27.50
CA GLU A 417 -29.75 11.06 26.44
C GLU A 417 -30.46 12.35 26.05
N ASN A 418 -30.48 12.66 24.75
CA ASN A 418 -31.18 13.79 24.17
C ASN A 418 -31.61 13.47 22.73
N ALA A 419 -32.90 13.26 22.51
CA ALA A 419 -33.47 12.85 21.22
C ALA A 419 -33.24 13.88 20.08
N GLU A 420 -33.04 15.17 20.42
CA GLU A 420 -32.75 16.22 19.43
C GLU A 420 -31.25 16.42 19.19
N GLY A 421 -30.43 15.74 19.96
CA GLY A 421 -28.97 15.85 19.97
C GLY A 421 -28.44 17.07 20.69
N GLY A 422 -27.60 16.84 21.70
CA GLY A 422 -26.85 17.88 22.41
C GLY A 422 -25.74 18.45 21.55
N LYS A 423 -25.52 19.76 21.66
CA LYS A 423 -24.54 20.50 20.86
C LYS A 423 -23.22 20.67 21.61
N PHE A 424 -22.16 20.83 20.86
CA PHE A 424 -20.83 21.18 21.35
C PHE A 424 -20.73 22.69 21.63
N VAL A 425 -21.07 23.06 22.85
CA VAL A 425 -21.05 24.46 23.30
C VAL A 425 -20.46 24.58 24.71
N ASP A 426 -19.82 25.73 24.99
CA ASP A 426 -19.34 26.05 26.32
C ASP A 426 -20.52 26.50 27.27
N ASP A 427 -20.20 26.77 28.52
CA ASP A 427 -21.14 27.23 29.55
C ASP A 427 -21.79 28.59 29.23
N LYS A 428 -21.32 29.32 28.23
CA LYS A 428 -21.85 30.59 27.72
C LYS A 428 -22.63 30.43 26.41
N GLY A 429 -22.68 29.18 25.88
CA GLY A 429 -23.34 28.87 24.62
C GLY A 429 -22.55 29.20 23.37
N ASN A 430 -21.22 29.43 23.50
CA ASN A 430 -20.34 29.55 22.34
C ASN A 430 -19.89 28.16 21.86
N ASP A 431 -19.53 28.07 20.57
CA ASP A 431 -19.03 26.84 19.97
C ASP A 431 -17.82 26.29 20.73
N SER A 432 -17.81 24.99 20.96
CA SER A 432 -16.76 24.27 21.66
C SER A 432 -16.29 23.05 20.83
N ALA A 433 -15.04 22.67 20.95
CA ALA A 433 -14.52 21.40 20.42
C ALA A 433 -14.85 20.21 21.34
N TYR A 434 -15.35 20.49 22.53
CA TYR A 434 -15.69 19.47 23.53
C TYR A 434 -17.17 19.53 23.89
N PHE A 435 -17.76 18.35 24.03
CA PHE A 435 -19.09 18.22 24.59
C PHE A 435 -19.05 18.47 26.11
N GLU A 436 -20.19 18.83 26.72
CA GLU A 436 -20.26 19.02 28.17
C GLU A 436 -19.78 17.77 28.93
N ALA A 437 -19.02 17.98 29.99
CA ALA A 437 -18.47 16.89 30.78
C ALA A 437 -19.58 16.08 31.47
N GLN A 438 -19.46 14.75 31.37
CA GLN A 438 -20.36 13.80 32.04
C GLN A 438 -19.64 13.26 33.29
N ILE A 439 -20.33 13.28 34.41
CA ILE A 439 -19.81 12.73 35.67
C ILE A 439 -19.92 11.21 35.61
N MET A 440 -18.81 10.52 35.83
CA MET A 440 -18.74 9.08 35.87
C MET A 440 -17.61 8.63 36.81
N SER A 441 -17.94 7.80 37.79
CA SER A 441 -16.93 7.18 38.64
C SER A 441 -16.23 6.02 37.93
N GLY A 442 -14.92 5.91 38.06
CA GLY A 442 -14.20 4.77 37.55
C GLY A 442 -14.65 3.42 38.12
N SER A 443 -15.41 3.40 39.24
CA SER A 443 -16.02 2.20 39.78
C SER A 443 -17.21 1.68 38.96
N GLU A 444 -17.74 2.49 38.01
CA GLU A 444 -18.77 2.08 37.06
C GLU A 444 -18.21 1.33 35.86
N LEU A 445 -16.91 1.36 35.68
CA LEU A 445 -16.17 0.67 34.61
C LEU A 445 -15.63 -0.69 35.10
N SER A 446 -15.81 -1.71 34.32
CA SER A 446 -15.27 -3.05 34.54
C SER A 446 -15.01 -3.75 33.21
N GLU A 447 -14.36 -4.92 33.25
CA GLU A 447 -14.12 -5.75 32.05
C GLU A 447 -15.42 -6.24 31.39
N ASP A 448 -16.56 -6.13 32.10
CA ASP A 448 -17.86 -6.57 31.60
C ASP A 448 -18.64 -5.48 30.88
N VAL A 449 -18.11 -4.25 30.81
CA VAL A 449 -18.80 -3.11 30.19
C VAL A 449 -17.92 -2.31 29.24
N GLU A 450 -18.56 -1.67 28.27
CA GLU A 450 -17.98 -0.69 27.37
C GLU A 450 -18.81 0.61 27.37
N ILE A 451 -18.21 1.74 27.00
CA ILE A 451 -18.93 2.99 26.77
C ILE A 451 -19.32 3.04 25.30
N ALA A 452 -20.61 3.30 25.00
CA ALA A 452 -21.08 3.56 23.64
C ALA A 452 -21.67 4.97 23.53
N ILE A 453 -21.33 5.67 22.44
CA ILE A 453 -21.76 7.04 22.16
C ILE A 453 -22.41 7.10 20.80
N GLN A 454 -23.68 7.51 20.75
CA GLN A 454 -24.37 7.81 19.50
C GLN A 454 -24.23 9.29 19.14
N TYR A 455 -23.75 9.56 17.93
CA TYR A 455 -23.36 10.89 17.50
C TYR A 455 -23.61 11.15 16.00
N THR A 456 -23.46 12.40 15.57
CA THR A 456 -23.36 12.82 14.16
C THR A 456 -22.25 13.86 13.99
N ASP A 457 -21.65 13.90 12.80
CA ASP A 457 -20.64 14.88 12.37
C ASP A 457 -19.39 14.96 13.26
N ILE A 458 -18.92 13.81 13.75
CA ILE A 458 -17.61 13.67 14.43
C ILE A 458 -16.79 12.66 13.61
N MET A 459 -15.64 13.08 13.10
CA MET A 459 -14.83 12.24 12.21
C MET A 459 -14.15 11.11 12.99
N ASN A 460 -13.51 11.43 14.10
CA ASN A 460 -12.79 10.45 14.95
C ASN A 460 -13.17 10.72 16.40
N PRO A 461 -14.27 10.14 16.90
CA PRO A 461 -14.71 10.39 18.25
C PRO A 461 -13.69 9.90 19.29
N ASP A 462 -13.41 10.73 20.26
CA ASP A 462 -12.56 10.41 21.40
C ASP A 462 -13.23 10.77 22.72
N LEU A 463 -12.79 10.12 23.79
CA LEU A 463 -13.16 10.46 25.17
C LEU A 463 -11.98 11.07 25.89
N ASN A 464 -12.21 12.20 26.53
CA ASN A 464 -11.25 12.89 27.34
C ASN A 464 -11.64 12.75 28.81
N PHE A 465 -10.90 11.91 29.52
CA PHE A 465 -11.14 11.60 30.93
C PHE A 465 -10.44 12.59 31.84
N MET A 466 -11.07 12.90 32.99
CA MET A 466 -10.60 13.91 33.95
C MET A 466 -10.77 13.43 35.39
N ASP A 467 -9.86 13.86 36.27
CA ASP A 467 -10.02 13.75 37.73
C ASP A 467 -10.96 14.87 38.30
N ALA A 468 -11.21 14.82 39.58
CA ALA A 468 -12.12 15.75 40.24
C ALA A 468 -11.65 17.23 40.20
N ASP A 469 -10.34 17.45 40.08
CA ASP A 469 -9.75 18.79 40.07
C ASP A 469 -9.41 19.28 38.65
N TRP A 470 -9.75 18.49 37.61
CA TRP A 470 -9.43 18.73 36.19
C TRP A 470 -7.90 18.82 35.94
N GLY A 471 -7.10 18.30 36.89
CA GLY A 471 -5.64 18.38 36.87
C GLY A 471 -4.99 17.29 36.01
N ASN A 472 -5.69 16.21 35.75
CA ASN A 472 -5.26 15.11 34.89
C ASN A 472 -6.23 15.00 33.71
N TRP A 473 -5.67 14.96 32.50
CA TRP A 473 -6.45 14.91 31.26
C TRP A 473 -5.89 13.81 30.36
N THR A 474 -6.71 12.83 30.02
CA THR A 474 -6.29 11.67 29.23
C THR A 474 -7.29 11.36 28.12
N THR A 475 -6.80 11.31 26.90
CA THR A 475 -7.62 11.03 25.70
C THR A 475 -7.57 9.55 25.35
N VAL A 476 -8.74 8.97 25.08
CA VAL A 476 -8.92 7.59 24.59
C VAL A 476 -9.73 7.62 23.31
N ALA A 477 -9.20 7.08 22.24
CA ALA A 477 -9.91 6.94 20.97
C ALA A 477 -10.90 5.77 21.04
N ALA A 478 -11.96 5.84 20.23
CA ALA A 478 -12.85 4.70 20.04
C ALA A 478 -12.05 3.49 19.50
N TYR A 479 -12.33 2.30 20.03
CA TYR A 479 -11.71 1.07 19.55
C TYR A 479 -12.51 0.42 18.41
N ASP A 480 -13.80 0.75 18.30
CA ASP A 480 -14.66 0.38 17.19
C ASP A 480 -15.71 1.47 16.91
N VAL A 481 -16.16 1.57 15.66
CA VAL A 481 -17.13 2.59 15.20
C VAL A 481 -18.10 2.01 14.19
N ASP A 482 -19.37 1.95 14.54
CA ASP A 482 -20.46 1.68 13.60
C ASP A 482 -20.80 2.98 12.84
N LYS A 483 -20.21 3.17 11.67
CA LYS A 483 -20.39 4.38 10.84
C LYS A 483 -21.83 4.53 10.33
N GLU A 484 -22.54 3.42 10.07
CA GLU A 484 -23.93 3.46 9.58
C GLU A 484 -24.89 3.98 10.65
N LYS A 485 -24.69 3.57 11.90
CA LYS A 485 -25.52 3.99 13.03
C LYS A 485 -24.99 5.24 13.73
N GLY A 486 -23.76 5.67 13.42
CA GLY A 486 -23.09 6.76 14.10
C GLY A 486 -22.85 6.44 15.59
N ILE A 487 -22.28 5.26 15.89
CA ILE A 487 -21.99 4.83 17.25
C ILE A 487 -20.50 4.55 17.39
N ALA A 488 -19.88 5.14 18.41
CA ALA A 488 -18.49 4.86 18.78
C ALA A 488 -18.44 4.08 20.09
N TYR A 489 -17.52 3.13 20.18
CA TYR A 489 -17.35 2.22 21.32
C TYR A 489 -15.98 2.38 21.95
N PHE A 490 -15.92 2.38 23.29
CA PHE A 490 -14.71 2.59 24.08
C PHE A 490 -14.56 1.46 25.10
N SER A 491 -13.46 0.71 24.98
CA SER A 491 -13.23 -0.46 25.83
C SER A 491 -12.72 -0.08 27.23
N TYR A 492 -13.10 -0.86 28.22
CA TYR A 492 -12.52 -0.79 29.56
C TYR A 492 -10.98 -0.93 29.52
N ALA A 493 -10.47 -1.84 28.72
CA ALA A 493 -9.04 -2.13 28.65
C ALA A 493 -8.22 -0.91 28.17
N ASP A 494 -8.71 -0.20 27.14
CA ASP A 494 -8.04 1.00 26.62
C ASP A 494 -8.12 2.16 27.60
N ILE A 495 -9.29 2.35 28.22
CA ILE A 495 -9.48 3.38 29.25
C ILE A 495 -8.52 3.12 30.43
N LYS A 496 -8.47 1.89 30.93
CA LYS A 496 -7.59 1.50 32.04
C LYS A 496 -6.10 1.63 31.68
N LYS A 497 -5.74 1.25 30.46
CA LYS A 497 -4.36 1.39 29.96
C LYS A 497 -3.94 2.86 29.89
N ALA A 498 -4.81 3.74 29.45
CA ALA A 498 -4.54 5.15 29.28
C ALA A 498 -4.55 5.92 30.61
N TRP A 499 -5.53 5.65 31.48
CA TRP A 499 -5.72 6.38 32.75
C TRP A 499 -4.89 5.82 33.91
N GLY A 500 -4.78 4.49 34.02
CA GLY A 500 -4.08 3.79 35.10
C GLY A 500 -5.01 3.45 36.27
N ASP A 501 -4.98 4.23 37.36
CA ASP A 501 -5.80 4.01 38.54
C ASP A 501 -7.20 4.63 38.39
N LEU A 502 -8.16 3.82 37.96
CA LEU A 502 -9.55 4.25 37.74
C LEU A 502 -10.25 4.81 38.97
N SER A 503 -9.73 4.57 40.20
CA SER A 503 -10.32 5.14 41.44
C SER A 503 -10.28 6.66 41.47
N THR A 504 -9.40 7.30 40.70
CA THR A 504 -9.26 8.76 40.60
C THR A 504 -10.07 9.38 39.45
N LEU A 505 -10.65 8.56 38.55
CA LEU A 505 -11.46 9.02 37.45
C LEU A 505 -12.79 9.57 37.97
N ASN A 506 -13.17 10.78 37.52
CA ASN A 506 -14.36 11.49 38.01
C ASN A 506 -15.32 11.88 36.88
N SER A 507 -14.82 12.16 35.70
CA SER A 507 -15.64 12.62 34.58
C SER A 507 -14.97 12.41 33.25
N PHE A 508 -15.72 12.53 32.17
CA PHE A 508 -15.20 12.59 30.81
C PHE A 508 -16.02 13.53 29.93
N CYS A 509 -15.45 13.99 28.82
CA CYS A 509 -16.16 14.65 27.74
C CYS A 509 -15.81 14.03 26.39
N VAL A 510 -16.70 14.19 25.41
CA VAL A 510 -16.40 13.82 24.00
C VAL A 510 -15.64 14.97 23.36
N GLY A 511 -14.55 14.67 22.69
CA GLY A 511 -13.73 15.64 21.95
C GLY A 511 -13.99 15.63 20.44
N THR A 512 -13.18 16.42 19.72
CA THR A 512 -13.15 16.53 18.24
C THR A 512 -14.47 16.96 17.57
N GLY A 513 -15.39 17.58 18.33
CA GLY A 513 -16.65 18.10 17.80
C GLY A 513 -16.48 19.40 17.01
N THR A 514 -17.47 19.67 16.16
CA THR A 514 -17.63 20.91 15.40
C THR A 514 -18.99 21.55 15.72
N THR A 515 -19.30 22.69 15.14
CA THR A 515 -20.58 23.39 15.30
C THR A 515 -21.80 22.59 14.81
N SER A 516 -21.57 21.63 13.89
CA SER A 516 -22.61 20.72 13.39
C SER A 516 -22.72 19.43 14.19
N SER A 517 -21.71 19.09 15.00
CA SER A 517 -21.65 17.85 15.76
C SER A 517 -22.75 17.76 16.83
N LYS A 518 -23.28 16.56 17.01
CA LYS A 518 -24.32 16.30 18.04
C LYS A 518 -24.08 14.97 18.74
N ILE A 519 -24.41 14.91 20.02
CA ILE A 519 -24.48 13.68 20.81
C ILE A 519 -25.94 13.39 21.16
N TYR A 520 -26.41 12.21 20.84
CA TYR A 520 -27.79 11.77 21.11
C TYR A 520 -27.86 10.90 22.36
N LYS A 521 -26.89 10.03 22.55
CA LYS A 521 -26.90 9.08 23.65
C LYS A 521 -25.48 8.67 24.06
N MET A 522 -25.28 8.53 25.37
CA MET A 522 -24.09 7.91 25.96
C MET A 522 -24.52 6.87 26.96
N VAL A 523 -24.02 5.66 26.86
CA VAL A 523 -24.44 4.53 27.70
C VAL A 523 -23.26 3.65 28.08
N LEU A 524 -23.46 2.86 29.16
CA LEU A 524 -22.70 1.65 29.40
C LEU A 524 -23.44 0.46 28.80
N LEU A 525 -22.78 -0.27 27.93
CA LEU A 525 -23.24 -1.54 27.36
C LEU A 525 -22.51 -2.71 28.01
N PRO A 526 -23.06 -3.94 27.95
CA PRO A 526 -22.24 -5.14 28.13
C PRO A 526 -21.07 -5.11 27.18
N ALA A 527 -19.86 -5.45 27.66
CA ALA A 527 -18.65 -5.48 26.82
C ALA A 527 -18.87 -6.32 25.55
N ALA A 528 -18.41 -5.80 24.43
CA ALA A 528 -18.53 -6.48 23.14
C ALA A 528 -17.83 -7.82 23.15
N LYS A 529 -18.31 -8.74 22.33
CA LYS A 529 -17.67 -10.02 22.09
C LYS A 529 -16.89 -9.91 20.77
N LEU A 530 -15.62 -10.31 20.82
CA LEU A 530 -14.85 -10.50 19.62
C LEU A 530 -15.56 -11.56 18.76
N VAL A 531 -15.82 -11.23 17.51
CA VAL A 531 -16.24 -12.21 16.51
C VAL A 531 -14.97 -12.96 16.15
N GLU A 532 -14.85 -14.19 16.66
CA GLU A 532 -13.75 -15.04 16.22
C GLU A 532 -13.85 -15.15 14.70
N PRO A 533 -12.75 -14.90 13.95
CA PRO A 533 -12.75 -15.18 12.54
C PRO A 533 -13.24 -16.61 12.37
N THR A 534 -14.29 -16.81 11.61
CA THR A 534 -14.69 -18.16 11.22
C THR A 534 -13.51 -18.70 10.43
N ASP A 535 -12.70 -19.53 11.09
CA ASP A 535 -11.64 -20.26 10.40
C ASP A 535 -12.34 -21.07 9.32
N PRO A 536 -12.13 -20.79 8.03
CA PRO A 536 -12.73 -21.59 6.97
C PRO A 536 -12.28 -23.07 7.05
N THR A 537 -11.42 -23.38 8.02
CA THR A 537 -10.90 -24.74 8.27
C THR A 537 -11.40 -25.37 9.58
N ASP A 538 -12.36 -24.75 10.35
CA ASP A 538 -12.91 -25.41 11.54
C ASP A 538 -13.97 -26.45 11.14
N PRO A 539 -13.68 -27.74 11.27
CA PRO A 539 -14.59 -28.82 10.87
C PRO A 539 -15.75 -29.05 11.86
N THR A 540 -16.04 -28.12 12.77
CA THR A 540 -17.07 -28.32 13.81
C THR A 540 -18.44 -27.69 13.49
N ASP A 541 -18.61 -27.03 12.34
CA ASP A 541 -19.95 -26.66 11.85
C ASP A 541 -20.58 -27.83 11.07
N PRO A 542 -21.63 -28.49 11.57
CA PRO A 542 -22.22 -29.63 10.90
C PRO A 542 -23.05 -29.31 9.64
N SER A 543 -22.96 -28.09 9.09
CA SER A 543 -23.75 -27.66 7.93
C SER A 543 -22.94 -27.51 6.63
N GLU A 544 -21.60 -27.58 6.62
CA GLU A 544 -20.83 -27.55 5.39
C GLU A 544 -20.51 -28.97 4.90
N THR A 545 -21.09 -29.31 3.78
CA THR A 545 -20.71 -30.52 3.04
C THR A 545 -19.34 -30.31 2.41
N THR A 546 -18.31 -30.93 2.98
CA THR A 546 -16.96 -30.96 2.38
C THR A 546 -17.06 -31.42 0.92
N ILE A 547 -16.69 -30.57 -0.02
CA ILE A 547 -16.70 -30.91 -1.44
C ILE A 547 -15.34 -31.50 -1.79
N LYS A 548 -15.33 -32.75 -2.21
CA LYS A 548 -14.11 -33.43 -2.61
C LYS A 548 -13.47 -32.76 -3.82
N GLY A 549 -12.21 -32.40 -3.71
CA GLY A 549 -11.47 -31.67 -4.73
C GLY A 549 -11.50 -30.14 -4.58
N ASP A 550 -12.31 -29.61 -3.69
CA ASP A 550 -12.38 -28.16 -3.37
C ASP A 550 -11.26 -27.81 -2.37
N ILE A 551 -10.10 -27.49 -2.91
CA ILE A 551 -8.89 -27.24 -2.13
C ILE A 551 -8.87 -25.85 -1.50
N ASN A 552 -9.51 -24.87 -2.14
CA ASN A 552 -9.57 -23.49 -1.67
C ASN A 552 -10.82 -23.20 -0.83
N GLY A 553 -11.77 -24.13 -0.74
CA GLY A 553 -12.98 -24.01 0.08
C GLY A 553 -14.05 -23.04 -0.48
N ASP A 554 -13.99 -22.70 -1.78
CA ASP A 554 -14.92 -21.73 -2.40
C ASP A 554 -16.24 -22.37 -2.88
N GLY A 555 -16.39 -23.69 -2.75
CA GLY A 555 -17.57 -24.43 -3.16
C GLY A 555 -17.65 -24.73 -4.67
N VAL A 556 -16.64 -24.37 -5.46
CA VAL A 556 -16.61 -24.50 -6.92
C VAL A 556 -15.42 -25.31 -7.39
N LEU A 557 -15.64 -26.54 -7.88
CA LEU A 557 -14.55 -27.36 -8.44
C LEU A 557 -14.08 -26.81 -9.79
N ASN A 558 -12.85 -26.29 -9.83
CA ASN A 558 -12.25 -25.66 -11.00
C ASN A 558 -10.72 -25.85 -11.07
N VAL A 559 -10.05 -25.13 -11.98
CA VAL A 559 -8.60 -25.22 -12.17
C VAL A 559 -7.80 -24.68 -10.97
N VAL A 560 -8.37 -23.79 -10.15
CA VAL A 560 -7.71 -23.22 -8.97
C VAL A 560 -7.45 -24.34 -7.96
N ASP A 561 -8.42 -25.23 -7.74
CA ASP A 561 -8.26 -26.41 -6.89
C ASP A 561 -7.17 -27.37 -7.41
N LEU A 562 -7.12 -27.54 -8.73
CA LEU A 562 -6.08 -28.36 -9.35
C LEU A 562 -4.67 -27.76 -9.13
N ILE A 563 -4.56 -26.44 -9.18
CA ILE A 563 -3.31 -25.73 -8.87
C ILE A 563 -2.99 -25.89 -7.38
N GLY A 564 -3.97 -25.74 -6.50
CA GLY A 564 -3.85 -26.02 -5.07
C GLY A 564 -3.34 -27.44 -4.81
N MET A 565 -3.99 -28.46 -5.39
CA MET A 565 -3.53 -29.85 -5.31
C MET A 565 -2.09 -30.04 -5.79
N LYS A 566 -1.70 -29.41 -6.90
CA LYS A 566 -0.32 -29.49 -7.40
C LYS A 566 0.68 -28.84 -6.45
N ARG A 567 0.36 -27.67 -5.89
CA ARG A 567 1.22 -26.99 -4.88
C ARG A 567 1.43 -27.86 -3.65
N LEU A 568 0.37 -28.42 -3.11
CA LEU A 568 0.45 -29.35 -1.97
C LEU A 568 1.31 -30.59 -2.28
N PHE A 569 1.16 -31.15 -3.47
CA PHE A 569 1.92 -32.31 -3.88
C PHE A 569 3.44 -32.02 -4.02
N PHE A 570 3.82 -30.83 -4.55
CA PHE A 570 5.22 -30.49 -4.81
C PHE A 570 5.94 -29.84 -3.63
N ASN A 571 5.23 -29.13 -2.74
CA ASN A 571 5.86 -28.29 -1.69
C ASN A 571 5.95 -28.97 -0.31
N SER A 572 5.45 -30.18 -0.17
CA SER A 572 5.44 -30.91 1.12
C SER A 572 4.75 -30.18 2.28
N ASP A 573 3.91 -29.18 1.99
CA ASP A 573 3.04 -28.58 2.99
C ASP A 573 2.03 -29.61 3.51
N PRO A 574 1.56 -29.51 4.75
CA PRO A 574 0.57 -30.44 5.25
C PRO A 574 -0.65 -30.40 4.33
N ALA A 575 -0.94 -31.52 3.68
CA ALA A 575 -2.11 -31.65 2.83
C ALA A 575 -3.38 -31.38 3.66
N PRO A 576 -4.42 -30.77 3.06
CA PRO A 576 -5.74 -30.72 3.66
C PRO A 576 -6.22 -32.15 3.95
N SER A 577 -7.34 -32.28 4.67
CA SER A 577 -7.84 -33.61 5.04
C SER A 577 -7.99 -34.51 3.81
N LEU A 578 -7.75 -35.81 3.96
CA LEU A 578 -7.93 -36.77 2.86
C LEU A 578 -9.36 -36.71 2.27
N ASP A 579 -10.34 -36.27 3.05
CA ASP A 579 -11.71 -36.05 2.58
C ASP A 579 -11.80 -35.04 1.43
N VAL A 580 -10.85 -34.11 1.34
CA VAL A 580 -10.76 -33.09 0.28
C VAL A 580 -9.82 -33.52 -0.84
N CYS A 581 -8.59 -33.97 -0.52
CA CYS A 581 -7.52 -34.12 -1.51
C CYS A 581 -7.36 -35.55 -2.09
N ASP A 582 -7.84 -36.59 -1.42
CA ASP A 582 -7.80 -37.97 -1.92
C ASP A 582 -8.91 -38.17 -2.98
N TRP A 583 -8.62 -37.79 -4.20
CA TRP A 583 -9.60 -37.81 -5.29
C TRP A 583 -10.01 -39.23 -5.69
N ASN A 584 -9.08 -40.17 -5.64
CA ASN A 584 -9.31 -41.55 -6.09
C ASN A 584 -9.80 -42.50 -4.96
N GLU A 585 -9.89 -42.03 -3.72
CA GLU A 585 -10.39 -42.72 -2.52
C GLU A 585 -9.51 -43.92 -2.09
N ASP A 586 -8.21 -43.84 -2.32
CA ASP A 586 -7.28 -44.88 -1.90
C ASP A 586 -6.63 -44.67 -0.52
N GLN A 587 -7.04 -43.62 0.20
CA GLN A 587 -6.59 -43.19 1.53
C GLN A 587 -5.15 -42.64 1.53
N THR A 588 -4.66 -42.21 0.37
CA THR A 588 -3.37 -41.54 0.25
C THR A 588 -3.54 -40.32 -0.65
N PHE A 589 -2.77 -39.24 -0.40
CA PHE A 589 -2.70 -38.14 -1.33
C PHE A 589 -1.44 -38.22 -2.16
N ASP A 590 -1.58 -38.56 -3.43
CA ASP A 590 -0.46 -38.73 -4.36
C ASP A 590 -0.73 -38.18 -5.76
N LEU A 591 0.19 -38.44 -6.71
CA LEU A 591 0.07 -37.96 -8.09
C LEU A 591 -1.20 -38.48 -8.78
N MET A 592 -1.75 -39.61 -8.37
CA MET A 592 -2.94 -40.21 -8.99
C MET A 592 -4.19 -39.38 -8.70
N ASP A 593 -4.24 -38.69 -7.53
CA ASP A 593 -5.32 -37.77 -7.18
C ASP A 593 -5.29 -36.53 -8.07
N VAL A 594 -4.12 -35.91 -8.21
CA VAL A 594 -3.91 -34.74 -9.07
C VAL A 594 -4.28 -35.08 -10.52
N VAL A 595 -3.87 -36.25 -11.01
CA VAL A 595 -4.21 -36.72 -12.39
C VAL A 595 -5.69 -37.05 -12.51
N GLY A 596 -6.29 -37.66 -11.48
CA GLY A 596 -7.71 -37.98 -11.43
C GLY A 596 -8.59 -36.74 -11.50
N PHE A 597 -8.29 -35.77 -10.66
CA PHE A 597 -9.00 -34.50 -10.62
C PHE A 597 -8.82 -33.69 -11.90
N SER A 598 -7.62 -33.62 -12.44
CA SER A 598 -7.36 -32.99 -13.76
C SER A 598 -8.22 -33.59 -14.87
N LYS A 599 -8.35 -34.93 -14.92
CA LYS A 599 -9.21 -35.62 -15.89
C LYS A 599 -10.70 -35.34 -15.67
N PHE A 600 -11.12 -35.15 -14.44
CA PHE A 600 -12.50 -34.76 -14.12
C PHE A 600 -12.81 -33.37 -14.67
N LEU A 601 -11.94 -32.40 -14.43
CA LEU A 601 -12.13 -31.02 -14.93
C LEU A 601 -12.21 -30.97 -16.45
N ILE A 602 -11.32 -31.69 -17.17
CA ILE A 602 -11.34 -31.76 -18.66
C ILE A 602 -12.64 -32.39 -19.22
N ARG A 603 -13.36 -33.19 -18.42
CA ARG A 603 -14.59 -33.83 -18.87
C ARG A 603 -15.85 -33.05 -18.49
N LYS A 604 -15.72 -31.99 -17.70
CA LYS A 604 -16.84 -31.16 -17.24
C LYS A 604 -17.24 -30.11 -18.30
N ASP A 605 -16.37 -29.87 -19.29
CA ASP A 605 -16.64 -29.08 -20.51
C ASP A 605 -17.19 -30.00 -21.60
#